data_066d8fd0ffcf871f52efa3e77edb5e9d
#
_entry.id   066d8fd0ffcf871f52efa3e77edb5e9d
#
_cell.length_a   1.000
_cell.length_b   1.000
_cell.length_c   1.000
_cell.angle_alpha   90.00
_cell.angle_beta   90.00
_cell.angle_gamma   90.00
#
_symmetry.space_group_name_H-M   'P 1'
#
loop_
_entity.id
_entity.type
_entity.pdbx_description
1 polymer ?
#
loop_
_entity_poly.entity_id
_entity_poly.type
_entity_poly.pdbx_seq_one_letter_code
_entity_poly.pdbx_strand_id
1 'polypeptide(L)'
;MSAWYSISGTVRVRRCPEVDAIAAQIRAHCDRDFAVNLVPMDAEVDEFSIEGTGEFGAGGVLALDELLESLGPYAVAAAVLTGEYENEPCELVVAPTTEAGATALSHHRLDQIKPMLRELTAQDRESLVTLLREHGG
;
A
#
# COMPACT_ATOMS: atom_id res chain seq x y z
N MET A 1 15.93 -19.83 -0.31
CA MET A 1 15.11 -19.60 -1.49
C MET A 1 14.79 -18.13 -1.62
N SER A 2 14.78 -17.62 -2.84
CA SER A 2 14.42 -16.24 -3.13
C SER A 2 12.96 -16.16 -3.57
N ALA A 3 12.38 -14.99 -3.39
CA ALA A 3 10.99 -14.72 -3.74
C ALA A 3 10.89 -13.43 -4.55
N TRP A 4 10.05 -13.42 -5.56
CA TRP A 4 9.74 -12.21 -6.34
C TRP A 4 8.70 -11.38 -5.61
N TYR A 5 9.01 -10.11 -5.43
CA TYR A 5 8.15 -9.17 -4.73
C TYR A 5 8.12 -7.85 -5.48
N SER A 6 6.92 -7.35 -5.73
CA SER A 6 6.73 -6.00 -6.25
C SER A 6 5.87 -5.19 -5.30
N ILE A 7 6.11 -3.89 -5.25
CA ILE A 7 5.32 -2.97 -4.46
C ILE A 7 5.34 -1.60 -5.14
N SER A 8 4.21 -0.91 -5.11
CA SER A 8 4.15 0.47 -5.56
C SER A 8 3.11 1.25 -4.80
N GLY A 9 3.35 2.54 -4.66
CA GLY A 9 2.42 3.47 -4.05
C GLY A 9 3.10 4.66 -3.43
N THR A 10 2.29 5.53 -2.86
CA THR A 10 2.75 6.76 -2.23
C THR A 10 2.14 6.93 -0.85
N VAL A 11 2.91 7.55 0.04
CA VAL A 11 2.48 7.88 1.40
C VAL A 11 2.86 9.32 1.68
N ARG A 12 1.90 10.13 2.12
CA ARG A 12 2.19 11.48 2.58
C ARG A 12 2.60 11.42 4.04
N VAL A 13 3.77 11.96 4.34
CA VAL A 13 4.40 11.87 5.65
C VAL A 13 4.80 13.24 6.14
N ARG A 14 4.82 13.40 7.46
CA ARG A 14 5.34 14.61 8.07
C ARG A 14 6.85 14.66 7.86
N ARG A 15 7.35 15.84 7.46
CA ARG A 15 8.79 16.02 7.28
C ARG A 15 9.49 16.01 8.63
N CYS A 16 10.37 15.06 8.84
CA CYS A 16 11.17 14.95 10.06
C CYS A 16 12.39 14.06 9.81
N PRO A 17 13.43 14.17 10.66
CA PRO A 17 14.64 13.35 10.51
C PRO A 17 14.39 11.85 10.56
N GLU A 18 13.41 11.41 11.33
CA GLU A 18 13.05 10.00 11.46
C GLU A 18 12.56 9.43 10.13
N VAL A 19 11.75 10.18 9.39
CA VAL A 19 11.28 9.79 8.05
C VAL A 19 12.44 9.72 7.07
N ASP A 20 13.35 10.68 7.11
CA ASP A 20 14.55 10.67 6.26
C ASP A 20 15.38 9.42 6.51
N ALA A 21 15.54 9.04 7.78
CA ALA A 21 16.28 7.85 8.18
C ALA A 21 15.60 6.56 7.69
N ILE A 22 14.28 6.47 7.82
CA ILE A 22 13.51 5.32 7.34
C ILE A 22 13.62 5.19 5.83
N ALA A 23 13.47 6.30 5.10
CA ALA A 23 13.59 6.31 3.63
C ALA A 23 14.98 5.84 3.18
N ALA A 24 16.03 6.28 3.90
CA ALA A 24 17.40 5.84 3.61
C ALA A 24 17.58 4.33 3.84
N GLN A 25 16.99 3.78 4.90
CA GLN A 25 17.03 2.34 5.18
C GLN A 25 16.28 1.56 4.10
N ILE A 26 15.14 2.05 3.65
CA ILE A 26 14.37 1.41 2.57
C ILE A 26 15.20 1.39 1.28
N ARG A 27 15.84 2.50 0.92
CA ARG A 27 16.71 2.56 -0.27
C ARG A 27 17.86 1.56 -0.18
N ALA A 28 18.49 1.46 0.98
CA ALA A 28 19.59 0.52 1.19
C ALA A 28 19.13 -0.93 1.08
N HIS A 29 17.92 -1.23 1.54
CA HIS A 29 17.36 -2.57 1.49
C HIS A 29 16.91 -2.96 0.07
N CYS A 30 16.36 -2.01 -0.69
CA CYS A 30 15.79 -2.26 -2.01
C CYS A 30 16.82 -2.28 -3.15
N ASP A 31 18.02 -1.75 -2.92
CA ASP A 31 19.05 -1.63 -3.94
C ASP A 31 18.53 -0.92 -5.19
N ARG A 32 18.92 -1.41 -6.40
CA ARG A 32 18.62 -0.77 -7.68
C ARG A 32 17.25 -1.14 -8.26
N ASP A 33 16.63 -2.17 -7.72
CA ASP A 33 15.39 -2.73 -8.29
C ASP A 33 14.16 -1.89 -7.99
N PHE A 34 14.28 -0.92 -7.09
CA PHE A 34 13.17 -0.06 -6.68
C PHE A 34 13.55 1.41 -6.80
N ALA A 35 12.60 2.20 -7.28
CA ALA A 35 12.66 3.65 -7.21
C ALA A 35 12.02 4.08 -5.88
N VAL A 36 12.82 4.68 -5.00
CA VAL A 36 12.38 5.17 -3.68
C VAL A 36 12.66 6.65 -3.63
N ASN A 37 11.62 7.46 -3.47
CA ASN A 37 11.73 8.91 -3.49
C ASN A 37 11.01 9.54 -2.30
N LEU A 38 11.54 10.68 -1.86
CA LEU A 38 10.93 11.50 -0.83
C LEU A 38 10.96 12.94 -1.35
N VAL A 39 9.80 13.46 -1.73
CA VAL A 39 9.67 14.73 -2.44
C VAL A 39 8.85 15.72 -1.60
N PRO A 40 9.36 16.95 -1.38
CA PRO A 40 8.58 17.96 -0.66
C PRO A 40 7.26 18.27 -1.39
N MET A 41 6.17 18.28 -0.63
CA MET A 41 4.85 18.69 -1.14
C MET A 41 4.49 20.10 -0.69
N ASP A 42 4.79 20.42 0.57
CA ASP A 42 4.61 21.75 1.17
C ASP A 42 5.64 21.97 2.28
N ALA A 43 5.42 22.94 3.15
CA ALA A 43 6.38 23.30 4.21
C ALA A 43 6.55 22.20 5.27
N GLU A 44 5.57 21.30 5.43
CA GLU A 44 5.55 20.34 6.53
C GLU A 44 5.38 18.89 6.09
N VAL A 45 5.01 18.66 4.83
CA VAL A 45 4.67 17.34 4.32
C VAL A 45 5.53 16.96 3.12
N ASP A 46 6.04 15.74 3.15
CA ASP A 46 6.74 15.12 2.02
C ASP A 46 5.89 13.99 1.46
N GLU A 47 6.07 13.71 0.18
CA GLU A 47 5.49 12.52 -0.45
C GLU A 47 6.57 11.46 -0.58
N PHE A 48 6.39 10.35 0.14
CA PHE A 48 7.21 9.17 -0.03
C PHE A 48 6.59 8.31 -1.12
N SER A 49 7.40 7.85 -2.06
CA SER A 49 6.96 6.93 -3.11
C SER A 49 7.93 5.77 -3.26
N ILE A 50 7.37 4.62 -3.59
CA ILE A 50 8.14 3.42 -3.90
C ILE A 50 7.51 2.72 -5.10
N GLU A 51 8.33 2.20 -5.99
CA GLU A 51 7.87 1.42 -7.14
C GLU A 51 8.99 0.49 -7.58
N GLY A 52 8.69 -0.77 -7.76
CA GLY A 52 9.67 -1.70 -8.28
C GLY A 52 9.28 -3.16 -8.10
N THR A 53 10.13 -4.01 -8.66
CA THR A 53 10.03 -5.46 -8.56
C THR A 53 11.44 -5.99 -8.32
N GLY A 54 11.58 -6.84 -7.34
CA GLY A 54 12.88 -7.42 -7.02
C GLY A 54 12.76 -8.82 -6.46
N GLU A 55 13.91 -9.50 -6.42
CA GLU A 55 14.02 -10.82 -5.84
C GLU A 55 14.71 -10.69 -4.47
N PHE A 56 14.07 -11.25 -3.44
CA PHE A 56 14.56 -11.16 -2.07
C PHE A 56 14.85 -12.53 -1.49
N GLY A 57 15.88 -12.63 -0.69
CA GLY A 57 16.15 -13.81 0.12
C GLY A 57 15.13 -13.99 1.24
N ALA A 58 15.22 -15.10 1.95
CA ALA A 58 14.34 -15.39 3.08
C ALA A 58 14.35 -14.25 4.10
N GLY A 59 13.17 -13.73 4.44
CA GLY A 59 13.03 -12.63 5.39
C GLY A 59 13.18 -11.24 4.78
N GLY A 60 13.68 -11.12 3.54
CA GLY A 60 13.88 -9.83 2.90
C GLY A 60 12.59 -9.06 2.64
N VAL A 61 11.54 -9.77 2.20
CA VAL A 61 10.22 -9.17 1.98
C VAL A 61 9.63 -8.68 3.30
N LEU A 62 9.70 -9.49 4.35
CA LEU A 62 9.21 -9.11 5.67
C LEU A 62 9.95 -7.87 6.21
N ALA A 63 11.25 -7.81 6.03
CA ALA A 63 12.06 -6.67 6.45
C ALA A 63 11.65 -5.40 5.71
N LEU A 64 11.38 -5.48 4.41
CA LEU A 64 10.91 -4.35 3.63
C LEU A 64 9.53 -3.89 4.09
N ASP A 65 8.61 -4.82 4.31
CA ASP A 65 7.27 -4.50 4.80
C ASP A 65 7.32 -3.80 6.16
N GLU A 66 8.16 -4.27 7.07
CA GLU A 66 8.34 -3.64 8.38
C GLU A 66 8.89 -2.22 8.28
N LEU A 67 9.83 -1.98 7.37
CA LEU A 67 10.36 -0.64 7.11
C LEU A 67 9.28 0.30 6.57
N LEU A 68 8.49 -0.18 5.60
CA LEU A 68 7.39 0.60 5.03
C LEU A 68 6.32 0.91 6.09
N GLU A 69 5.94 -0.08 6.90
CA GLU A 69 4.97 0.09 7.98
C GLU A 69 5.48 1.06 9.05
N SER A 70 6.78 1.16 9.24
CA SER A 70 7.38 2.09 10.21
C SER A 70 7.16 3.57 9.85
N LEU A 71 6.74 3.85 8.60
CA LEU A 71 6.30 5.19 8.20
C LEU A 71 4.93 5.56 8.78
N GLY A 72 4.15 4.56 9.23
CA GLY A 72 2.78 4.76 9.71
C GLY A 72 2.60 5.87 10.73
N PRO A 73 3.38 5.91 11.83
CA PRO A 73 3.24 6.96 12.85
C PRO A 73 3.44 8.39 12.30
N TYR A 74 4.14 8.51 11.18
CA TYR A 74 4.43 9.80 10.54
C TYR A 74 3.48 10.10 9.37
N ALA A 75 2.61 9.17 9.01
CA ALA A 75 1.69 9.34 7.89
C ALA A 75 0.63 10.40 8.21
N VAL A 76 0.45 11.34 7.29
CA VAL A 76 -0.59 12.36 7.39
C VAL A 76 -1.96 11.76 7.12
N ALA A 77 -2.00 10.79 6.21
CA ALA A 77 -3.19 10.02 5.89
C ALA A 77 -2.81 8.57 5.64
N ALA A 78 -3.72 7.66 5.91
CA ALA A 78 -3.50 6.25 5.63
C ALA A 78 -3.36 6.01 4.12
N ALA A 79 -2.47 5.10 3.76
CA ALA A 79 -2.22 4.72 2.37
C ALA A 79 -2.20 3.20 2.24
N VAL A 80 -2.59 2.71 1.07
CA VAL A 80 -2.50 1.31 0.70
C VAL A 80 -1.51 1.18 -0.45
N LEU A 81 -0.40 0.48 -0.20
CA LEU A 81 0.57 0.14 -1.22
C LEU A 81 0.17 -1.21 -1.82
N THR A 82 0.31 -1.36 -3.11
CA THR A 82 -0.11 -2.57 -3.81
C THR A 82 1.04 -3.19 -4.58
N GLY A 83 0.98 -4.50 -4.75
CA GLY A 83 1.99 -5.22 -5.49
C GLY A 83 1.65 -6.69 -5.64
N GLU A 84 2.69 -7.49 -5.79
CA GLU A 84 2.57 -8.94 -5.92
C GLU A 84 3.69 -9.63 -5.16
N TYR A 85 3.36 -10.76 -4.55
CA TYR A 85 4.32 -11.66 -3.94
C TYR A 85 4.14 -13.02 -4.59
N GLU A 86 5.17 -13.50 -5.29
CA GLU A 86 5.13 -14.78 -6.02
C GLU A 86 3.90 -14.88 -6.93
N ASN A 87 3.62 -13.80 -7.68
CA ASN A 87 2.48 -13.69 -8.61
C ASN A 87 1.10 -13.61 -7.95
N GLU A 88 1.05 -13.52 -6.62
CA GLU A 88 -0.20 -13.29 -5.89
C GLU A 88 -0.33 -11.82 -5.52
N PRO A 89 -1.48 -11.19 -5.75
CA PRO A 89 -1.69 -9.80 -5.35
C PRO A 89 -1.51 -9.62 -3.85
N CYS A 90 -0.86 -8.53 -3.46
CA CYS A 90 -0.70 -8.17 -2.06
C CYS A 90 -0.96 -6.69 -1.83
N GLU A 91 -1.31 -6.37 -0.60
CA GLU A 91 -1.59 -5.01 -0.15
C GLU A 91 -0.84 -4.76 1.14
N LEU A 92 -0.26 -3.56 1.27
CA LEU A 92 0.42 -3.14 2.49
C LEU A 92 -0.19 -1.82 2.95
N VAL A 93 -0.70 -1.80 4.17
CA VAL A 93 -1.32 -0.61 4.74
C VAL A 93 -0.30 0.15 5.57
N VAL A 94 -0.14 1.44 5.27
CA VAL A 94 0.70 2.37 6.02
C VAL A 94 -0.23 3.44 6.61
N ALA A 95 -0.40 3.42 7.92
CA ALA A 95 -1.40 4.26 8.56
C ALA A 95 -0.97 4.71 9.96
N PRO A 96 -1.43 5.90 10.40
CA PRO A 96 -1.12 6.37 11.76
C PRO A 96 -1.86 5.60 12.85
N THR A 97 -2.99 4.99 12.50
CA THR A 97 -3.77 4.14 13.44
C THR A 97 -4.30 2.92 12.72
N THR A 98 -4.63 1.87 13.48
CA THR A 98 -5.25 0.66 12.95
C THR A 98 -6.61 0.96 12.29
N GLU A 99 -7.39 1.83 12.92
CA GLU A 99 -8.70 2.22 12.41
C GLU A 99 -8.60 2.96 11.06
N ALA A 100 -7.70 3.93 10.95
CA ALA A 100 -7.46 4.65 9.70
C ALA A 100 -6.99 3.70 8.59
N GLY A 101 -6.15 2.74 8.93
CA GLY A 101 -5.67 1.71 8.01
C GLY A 101 -6.79 0.81 7.52
N ALA A 102 -7.66 0.35 8.40
CA ALA A 102 -8.80 -0.49 8.03
C ALA A 102 -9.77 0.25 7.11
N THR A 103 -10.04 1.54 7.38
CA THR A 103 -10.89 2.37 6.55
C THR A 103 -10.30 2.56 5.15
N ALA A 104 -9.01 2.86 5.07
CA ALA A 104 -8.32 3.03 3.79
C ALA A 104 -8.33 1.75 2.96
N LEU A 105 -8.11 0.61 3.60
CA LEU A 105 -8.13 -0.70 2.93
C LEU A 105 -9.52 -1.02 2.39
N SER A 106 -10.56 -0.74 3.15
CA SER A 106 -11.94 -0.93 2.71
C SER A 106 -12.27 -0.08 1.49
N HIS A 107 -11.90 1.21 1.50
CA HIS A 107 -12.10 2.10 0.36
C HIS A 107 -11.30 1.63 -0.87
N HIS A 108 -10.08 1.18 -0.68
CA HIS A 108 -9.25 0.65 -1.77
C HIS A 108 -9.92 -0.55 -2.45
N ARG A 109 -10.44 -1.49 -1.67
CA ARG A 109 -11.10 -2.69 -2.18
C ARG A 109 -12.40 -2.35 -2.90
N LEU A 110 -13.17 -1.38 -2.38
CA LEU A 110 -14.38 -0.88 -3.06
C LEU A 110 -14.03 -0.27 -4.42
N ASP A 111 -12.98 0.54 -4.49
CA ASP A 111 -12.55 1.17 -5.74
C ASP A 111 -12.12 0.13 -6.79
N GLN A 112 -11.56 -0.99 -6.36
CA GLN A 112 -11.22 -2.10 -7.26
C GLN A 112 -12.46 -2.80 -7.83
N ILE A 113 -13.54 -2.86 -7.08
CA ILE A 113 -14.79 -3.50 -7.50
C ILE A 113 -15.63 -2.60 -8.42
N LYS A 114 -15.61 -1.29 -8.22
CA LYS A 114 -16.44 -0.34 -8.99
C LYS A 114 -16.38 -0.52 -10.51
N PRO A 115 -15.22 -0.68 -11.16
CA PRO A 115 -15.18 -0.91 -12.60
C PRO A 115 -15.90 -2.19 -13.02
N MET A 116 -15.81 -3.23 -12.21
CA MET A 116 -16.47 -4.51 -12.45
C MET A 116 -17.99 -4.36 -12.38
N LEU A 117 -18.50 -3.57 -11.43
CA LEU A 117 -19.92 -3.32 -11.27
C LEU A 117 -20.50 -2.57 -12.46
N ARG A 118 -19.73 -1.71 -13.11
CA ARG A 118 -20.18 -0.94 -14.29
C ARG A 118 -20.39 -1.83 -15.51
N GLU A 119 -19.69 -2.97 -15.58
CA GLU A 119 -19.80 -3.90 -16.70
C GLU A 119 -20.94 -4.88 -16.55
N LEU A 120 -21.56 -4.98 -15.35
CA LEU A 120 -22.67 -5.87 -15.08
C LEU A 120 -23.98 -5.29 -15.66
N THR A 121 -24.88 -6.19 -16.10
CA THR A 121 -26.24 -5.80 -16.46
C THR A 121 -26.98 -5.30 -15.21
N ALA A 122 -28.09 -4.58 -15.41
CA ALA A 122 -28.90 -4.11 -14.31
C ALA A 122 -29.39 -5.26 -13.41
N GLN A 123 -29.74 -6.39 -14.02
CA GLN A 123 -30.20 -7.58 -13.31
C GLN A 123 -29.05 -8.21 -12.48
N ASP A 124 -27.85 -8.26 -13.03
CA ASP A 124 -26.69 -8.77 -12.32
C ASP A 124 -26.35 -7.90 -11.12
N ARG A 125 -26.48 -6.59 -11.27
CA ARG A 125 -26.26 -5.63 -10.17
C ARG A 125 -27.26 -5.84 -9.05
N GLU A 126 -28.53 -6.03 -9.37
CA GLU A 126 -29.57 -6.30 -8.37
C GLU A 126 -29.30 -7.59 -7.63
N SER A 127 -28.92 -8.65 -8.35
CA SER A 127 -28.57 -9.94 -7.74
C SER A 127 -27.39 -9.81 -6.79
N LEU A 128 -26.37 -9.06 -7.17
CA LEU A 128 -25.19 -8.83 -6.35
C LEU A 128 -25.54 -8.04 -5.08
N VAL A 129 -26.34 -6.98 -5.21
CA VAL A 129 -26.80 -6.18 -4.08
C VAL A 129 -27.60 -7.00 -3.10
N THR A 130 -28.50 -7.86 -3.61
CA THR A 130 -29.30 -8.75 -2.77
C THR A 130 -28.41 -9.73 -2.00
N LEU A 131 -27.43 -10.34 -2.66
CA LEU A 131 -26.47 -11.24 -2.01
C LEU A 131 -25.68 -10.54 -0.91
N LEU A 132 -25.23 -9.32 -1.16
CA LEU A 132 -24.48 -8.54 -0.17
C LEU A 132 -25.34 -8.19 1.04
N ARG A 133 -26.61 -7.89 0.85
CA ARG A 133 -27.54 -7.62 1.96
C ARG A 133 -27.82 -8.86 2.80
N GLU A 134 -27.96 -10.02 2.16
CA GLU A 134 -28.25 -11.29 2.86
C GLU A 134 -27.04 -11.78 3.66
N HIS A 135 -25.83 -11.58 3.19
CA HIS A 135 -24.60 -12.10 3.80
C HIS A 135 -23.76 -11.06 4.51
N GLY A 136 -23.96 -9.78 4.24
CA GLY A 136 -23.20 -8.69 4.82
C GLY A 136 -23.87 -8.02 6.02
N GLY A 137 -24.95 -8.60 6.50
CA GLY A 137 -25.84 -8.15 7.58
C GLY A 137 -25.29 -7.28 8.68
#